data_9f8af6c7d7f920ba33f6b95f20300dcc
#
_entry.id   9f8af6c7d7f920ba33f6b95f20300dcc
#
_cell.length_a   1.000
_cell.length_b   1.000
_cell.length_c   1.000
_cell.angle_alpha   90.00
_cell.angle_beta   90.00
_cell.angle_gamma   90.00
#
_symmetry.space_group_name_H-M   'P 1'
#
loop_
_entity.id
_entity.type
_entity.pdbx_description
1 polymer ?
#
loop_
_entity_poly.entity_id
_entity_poly.type
_entity_poly.pdbx_seq_one_letter_code
_entity_poly.pdbx_strand_id
1 'polypeptide(L)'
;MSIEYLGEKAFLDEVKATGQIWVARGVYNNTYALQLDREGFSLPVWSSRDKVVDFLKHARLVGPKYEPHPVDLEQFTMAWLSNQRMGITEVQLNPDGKSPRVLALTAEEFKTTQSSK
;
A
#
# COMPACT_ATOMS: atom_id res chain seq x y z
N MET A 1 -19.59 -8.76 -11.21
CA MET A 1 -18.23 -8.36 -10.83
C MET A 1 -18.27 -6.93 -10.30
N SER A 2 -17.74 -6.71 -9.14
CA SER A 2 -17.79 -5.38 -8.53
C SER A 2 -16.64 -4.51 -9.03
N ILE A 3 -16.82 -3.18 -8.89
CA ILE A 3 -15.76 -2.22 -9.22
C ILE A 3 -14.54 -2.47 -8.32
N GLU A 4 -14.79 -2.86 -7.08
CA GLU A 4 -13.74 -3.17 -6.11
C GLU A 4 -12.86 -4.32 -6.57
N TYR A 5 -13.48 -5.37 -7.10
CA TYR A 5 -12.75 -6.51 -7.64
C TYR A 5 -11.86 -6.09 -8.82
N LEU A 6 -12.36 -5.23 -9.70
CA LEU A 6 -11.57 -4.75 -10.84
C LEU A 6 -10.38 -3.90 -10.39
N GLY A 7 -10.57 -3.06 -9.37
CA GLY A 7 -9.49 -2.25 -8.83
C GLY A 7 -8.41 -3.09 -8.17
N GLU A 8 -8.81 -4.12 -7.42
CA GLU A 8 -7.87 -5.05 -6.79
C GLU A 8 -7.05 -5.78 -7.85
N LYS A 9 -7.72 -6.29 -8.89
CA LYS A 9 -7.04 -7.01 -9.96
C LYS A 9 -6.05 -6.12 -10.69
N ALA A 10 -6.44 -4.88 -11.00
CA ALA A 10 -5.55 -3.94 -11.69
C ALA A 10 -4.31 -3.65 -10.85
N PHE A 11 -4.48 -3.45 -9.55
CA PHE A 11 -3.35 -3.24 -8.65
C PHE A 11 -2.40 -4.45 -8.67
N LEU A 12 -2.96 -5.64 -8.46
CA LEU A 12 -2.15 -6.85 -8.38
C LEU A 12 -1.42 -7.14 -9.68
N ASP A 13 -2.09 -6.93 -10.82
CA ASP A 13 -1.47 -7.15 -12.13
C ASP A 13 -0.30 -6.19 -12.33
N GLU A 14 -0.46 -4.92 -11.95
CA GLU A 14 0.59 -3.92 -12.13
C GLU A 14 1.81 -4.20 -11.26
N VAL A 15 1.62 -4.52 -9.97
CA VAL A 15 2.76 -4.81 -9.10
C VAL A 15 3.48 -6.09 -9.51
N LYS A 16 2.75 -7.08 -10.01
CA LYS A 16 3.38 -8.30 -10.52
C LYS A 16 4.19 -8.04 -11.78
N ALA A 17 3.68 -7.18 -12.65
CA ALA A 17 4.38 -6.84 -13.91
C ALA A 17 5.68 -6.09 -13.65
N THR A 18 5.72 -5.22 -12.65
CA THR A 18 6.90 -4.42 -12.34
C THR A 18 7.80 -5.04 -11.29
N GLY A 19 7.27 -5.94 -10.46
CA GLY A 19 8.01 -6.50 -9.33
C GLY A 19 8.21 -5.52 -8.19
N GLN A 20 7.48 -4.40 -8.21
CA GLN A 20 7.63 -3.34 -7.22
C GLN A 20 6.28 -2.92 -6.67
N ILE A 21 6.28 -2.56 -5.37
CA ILE A 21 5.15 -1.93 -4.72
C ILE A 21 5.66 -0.62 -4.13
N TRP A 22 4.82 0.41 -4.10
CA TRP A 22 5.24 1.75 -3.70
C TRP A 22 4.59 2.16 -2.38
N VAL A 23 5.37 2.87 -1.56
CA VAL A 23 4.91 3.43 -0.29
C VAL A 23 5.26 4.92 -0.27
N ALA A 24 4.73 5.65 0.69
CA ALA A 24 5.10 7.04 0.93
C ALA A 24 6.11 7.06 2.08
N ARG A 25 7.32 7.55 1.80
CA ARG A 25 8.42 7.57 2.74
C ARG A 25 8.68 9.00 3.21
N GLY A 26 8.78 9.18 4.52
CA GLY A 26 9.01 10.48 5.11
C GLY A 26 10.49 10.82 5.23
N VAL A 27 10.76 12.06 5.66
CA VAL A 27 12.12 12.61 5.75
C VAL A 27 12.99 11.90 6.79
N TYR A 28 12.38 11.21 7.74
CA TYR A 28 13.13 10.47 8.76
C TYR A 28 13.13 8.96 8.50
N ASN A 29 12.97 8.56 7.24
CA ASN A 29 12.91 7.16 6.81
C ASN A 29 11.70 6.40 7.38
N ASN A 30 10.70 7.12 7.85
CA ASN A 30 9.45 6.51 8.30
C ASN A 30 8.52 6.30 7.11
N THR A 31 7.66 5.30 7.22
CA THR A 31 6.67 4.99 6.19
C THR A 31 5.30 5.49 6.63
N TYR A 32 4.59 6.16 5.71
CA TYR A 32 3.24 6.62 6.02
C TYR A 32 2.30 5.44 6.23
N ALA A 33 1.68 5.39 7.39
CA ALA A 33 0.74 4.33 7.76
C ALA A 33 -0.30 4.91 8.71
N LEU A 34 -1.48 4.30 8.73
CA LEU A 34 -2.57 4.73 9.60
C LEU A 34 -2.68 3.75 10.76
N GLN A 35 -2.62 4.27 11.97
CA GLN A 35 -2.77 3.44 13.15
C GLN A 35 -4.24 3.04 13.31
N LEU A 36 -4.47 1.75 13.44
CA LEU A 36 -5.79 1.21 13.77
C LEU A 36 -5.85 1.09 15.29
N ASP A 37 -7.03 1.19 15.86
CA ASP A 37 -7.24 1.29 17.31
C ASP A 37 -6.25 0.47 18.14
N ARG A 38 -6.45 -0.84 18.18
CA ARG A 38 -5.60 -1.75 18.97
C ARG A 38 -4.84 -2.75 18.12
N GLU A 39 -5.12 -2.76 16.83
CA GLU A 39 -4.79 -3.88 15.97
C GLU A 39 -3.60 -3.65 15.03
N GLY A 40 -2.84 -2.59 15.28
CA GLY A 40 -1.67 -2.33 14.45
C GLY A 40 -1.93 -1.27 13.39
N PHE A 41 -1.37 -1.47 12.20
CA PHE A 41 -1.36 -0.43 11.17
C PHE A 41 -2.02 -0.85 9.88
N SER A 42 -2.70 0.11 9.25
CA SER A 42 -3.16 0.00 7.87
C SER A 42 -2.14 0.74 7.01
N LEU A 43 -1.50 0.04 6.09
CA LEU A 43 -0.43 0.59 5.26
C LEU A 43 -0.95 0.90 3.86
N PRO A 44 -0.99 2.18 3.47
CA PRO A 44 -1.30 2.54 2.10
C PRO A 44 -0.16 2.12 1.18
N VAL A 45 -0.49 1.48 0.07
CA VAL A 45 0.47 1.07 -0.95
C VAL A 45 -0.06 1.42 -2.32
N TRP A 46 0.86 1.60 -3.27
CA TRP A 46 0.50 2.00 -4.63
C TRP A 46 1.22 1.11 -5.63
N SER A 47 0.62 0.96 -6.79
CA SER A 47 1.18 0.13 -7.85
C SER A 47 2.14 0.88 -8.78
N SER A 48 2.25 2.20 -8.61
CA SER A 48 3.20 3.00 -9.40
C SER A 48 3.58 4.28 -8.67
N ARG A 49 4.72 4.85 -9.08
CA ARG A 49 5.20 6.11 -8.54
C ARG A 49 4.18 7.23 -8.76
N ASP A 50 3.61 7.30 -9.96
CA ASP A 50 2.67 8.37 -10.31
C ASP A 50 1.43 8.38 -9.41
N LYS A 51 0.98 7.19 -9.00
CA LYS A 51 -0.17 7.09 -8.10
C LYS A 51 0.17 7.61 -6.70
N VAL A 52 1.40 7.40 -6.23
CA VAL A 52 1.83 8.00 -4.95
C VAL A 52 1.87 9.52 -5.08
N VAL A 53 2.46 10.03 -6.16
CA VAL A 53 2.56 11.47 -6.38
C VAL A 53 1.17 12.10 -6.39
N ASP A 54 0.22 11.48 -7.09
CA ASP A 54 -1.15 11.97 -7.16
C ASP A 54 -1.81 12.01 -5.79
N PHE A 55 -1.63 10.94 -5.00
CA PHE A 55 -2.15 10.90 -3.63
C PHE A 55 -1.57 12.05 -2.80
N LEU A 56 -0.27 12.24 -2.85
CA LEU A 56 0.40 13.26 -2.04
C LEU A 56 -0.04 14.68 -2.42
N LYS A 57 -0.38 14.91 -3.68
CA LYS A 57 -0.93 16.20 -4.11
C LYS A 57 -2.27 16.51 -3.46
N HIS A 58 -3.07 15.50 -3.18
CA HIS A 58 -4.40 15.66 -2.62
C HIS A 58 -4.42 15.54 -1.10
N ALA A 59 -3.39 14.94 -0.51
CA ALA A 59 -3.26 14.81 0.94
C ALA A 59 -2.42 15.98 1.48
N ARG A 60 -3.02 17.16 1.53
CA ARG A 60 -2.32 18.43 1.80
C ARG A 60 -1.52 18.45 3.10
N LEU A 61 -2.00 17.77 4.13
CA LEU A 61 -1.33 17.79 5.43
C LEU A 61 -0.10 16.88 5.48
N VAL A 62 -0.09 15.82 4.69
CA VAL A 62 1.01 14.85 4.71
C VAL A 62 1.90 14.92 3.48
N GLY A 63 1.35 15.35 2.34
CA GLY A 63 2.06 15.34 1.06
C GLY A 63 3.46 15.95 1.09
N PRO A 64 3.62 17.18 1.63
CA PRO A 64 4.93 17.82 1.64
C PRO A 64 5.99 17.10 2.48
N LYS A 65 5.58 16.17 3.35
CA LYS A 65 6.47 15.45 4.27
C LYS A 65 6.88 14.07 3.76
N TYR A 66 6.35 13.65 2.62
CA TYR A 66 6.55 12.28 2.11
C TYR A 66 6.90 12.30 0.64
N GLU A 67 7.51 11.22 0.20
CA GLU A 67 7.86 11.03 -1.20
C GLU A 67 7.63 9.57 -1.61
N PRO A 68 7.47 9.29 -2.91
CA PRO A 68 7.33 7.91 -3.38
C PRO A 68 8.59 7.11 -3.11
N HIS A 69 8.41 5.87 -2.66
CA HIS A 69 9.54 4.97 -2.41
C HIS A 69 9.17 3.56 -2.88
N PRO A 70 9.96 2.98 -3.79
CA PRO A 70 9.69 1.62 -4.27
C PRO A 70 10.23 0.58 -3.30
N VAL A 71 9.50 -0.53 -3.18
CA VAL A 71 9.92 -1.69 -2.40
C VAL A 71 9.77 -2.89 -3.30
N ASP A 72 10.76 -3.78 -3.30
CA ASP A 72 10.65 -5.03 -4.02
C ASP A 72 9.43 -5.81 -3.54
N LEU A 73 8.61 -6.29 -4.48
CA LEU A 73 7.35 -6.95 -4.15
C LEU A 73 7.56 -8.18 -3.28
N GLU A 74 8.57 -8.98 -3.62
CA GLU A 74 8.86 -10.18 -2.83
C GLU A 74 9.29 -9.81 -1.42
N GLN A 75 10.17 -8.83 -1.29
CA GLN A 75 10.63 -8.36 0.01
C GLN A 75 9.50 -7.78 0.84
N PHE A 76 8.61 -7.02 0.22
CA PHE A 76 7.44 -6.47 0.89
C PHE A 76 6.58 -7.61 1.48
N THR A 77 6.30 -8.62 0.66
CA THR A 77 5.46 -9.74 1.07
C THR A 77 6.12 -10.58 2.15
N MET A 78 7.41 -10.90 1.97
CA MET A 78 8.12 -11.83 2.85
C MET A 78 8.65 -11.16 4.12
N ALA A 79 9.13 -9.92 4.02
CA ALA A 79 9.75 -9.24 5.15
C ALA A 79 8.81 -8.27 5.86
N TRP A 80 8.08 -7.44 5.11
CA TRP A 80 7.24 -6.42 5.73
C TRP A 80 5.97 -7.01 6.34
N LEU A 81 5.20 -7.75 5.55
CA LEU A 81 3.91 -8.28 6.00
C LEU A 81 4.06 -9.43 6.99
N SER A 82 5.19 -10.12 6.95
CA SER A 82 5.43 -11.24 7.86
C SER A 82 6.16 -10.80 9.13
N ASN A 83 6.55 -9.53 9.22
CA ASN A 83 7.27 -9.02 10.38
C ASN A 83 6.28 -8.47 11.41
N GLN A 84 6.07 -9.22 12.48
CA GLN A 84 5.12 -8.83 13.54
C GLN A 84 5.49 -7.50 14.21
N ARG A 85 6.76 -7.16 14.22
CA ARG A 85 7.20 -5.89 14.81
C ARG A 85 6.73 -4.67 14.03
N MET A 86 6.53 -4.82 12.73
CA MET A 86 5.99 -3.73 11.91
C MET A 86 4.51 -3.51 12.16
N GLY A 87 3.80 -4.55 12.62
CA GLY A 87 2.41 -4.42 13.00
C GLY A 87 1.44 -4.12 11.86
N ILE A 88 1.80 -4.47 10.63
CA ILE A 88 0.93 -4.23 9.48
C ILE A 88 -0.16 -5.30 9.44
N THR A 89 -1.41 -4.90 9.67
CA THR A 89 -2.53 -5.83 9.67
C THR A 89 -3.36 -5.76 8.40
N GLU A 90 -3.30 -4.63 7.70
CA GLU A 90 -3.98 -4.50 6.42
C GLU A 90 -3.21 -3.56 5.50
N VAL A 91 -3.46 -3.68 4.19
CA VAL A 91 -2.90 -2.78 3.18
C VAL A 91 -4.05 -2.11 2.44
N GLN A 92 -3.89 -0.81 2.15
CA GLN A 92 -4.84 -0.06 1.34
C GLN A 92 -4.28 0.03 -0.07
N LEU A 93 -5.08 -0.34 -1.06
CA LEU A 93 -4.63 -0.45 -2.44
C LEU A 93 -4.93 0.84 -3.20
N ASN A 94 -3.91 1.55 -3.64
CA ASN A 94 -4.03 2.76 -4.47
C ASN A 94 -5.00 3.82 -3.93
N PRO A 95 -4.88 4.23 -2.66
CA PRO A 95 -5.71 5.35 -2.21
C PRO A 95 -5.35 6.61 -3.00
N ASP A 96 -6.34 7.39 -3.40
CA ASP A 96 -6.13 8.55 -4.26
C ASP A 96 -6.17 9.89 -3.51
N GLY A 97 -6.53 9.87 -2.23
CA GLY A 97 -6.64 11.08 -1.43
C GLY A 97 -7.90 11.89 -1.69
N LYS A 98 -8.76 11.43 -2.57
CA LYS A 98 -10.01 12.13 -2.93
C LYS A 98 -11.24 11.34 -2.56
N SER A 99 -11.22 10.04 -2.80
CA SER A 99 -12.36 9.17 -2.59
C SER A 99 -12.46 8.78 -1.11
N PRO A 100 -13.68 8.78 -0.54
CA PRO A 100 -13.87 8.31 0.84
C PRO A 100 -13.74 6.79 0.96
N ARG A 101 -13.75 6.08 -0.16
CA ARG A 101 -13.63 4.63 -0.17
C ARG A 101 -12.25 4.22 -0.62
N VAL A 102 -11.67 3.24 0.07
CA VAL A 102 -10.38 2.69 -0.26
C VAL A 102 -10.49 1.17 -0.23
N LEU A 103 -9.95 0.53 -1.26
CA LEU A 103 -9.84 -0.93 -1.24
C LEU A 103 -8.80 -1.34 -0.23
N ALA A 104 -9.09 -2.36 0.56
CA ALA A 104 -8.15 -2.85 1.56
C ALA A 104 -8.18 -4.37 1.60
N LEU A 105 -7.01 -4.94 1.81
CA LEU A 105 -6.84 -6.38 2.05
C LEU A 105 -6.14 -6.54 3.39
N THR A 106 -6.48 -7.60 4.12
CA THR A 106 -5.67 -7.93 5.29
C THR A 106 -4.28 -8.35 4.81
N ALA A 107 -3.30 -8.29 5.70
CA ALA A 107 -1.95 -8.74 5.36
C ALA A 107 -1.97 -10.19 4.89
N GLU A 108 -2.77 -11.04 5.52
CA GLU A 108 -2.88 -12.44 5.12
C GLU A 108 -3.51 -12.60 3.75
N GLU A 109 -4.55 -11.84 3.45
CA GLU A 109 -5.17 -11.85 2.12
C GLU A 109 -4.18 -11.44 1.04
N PHE A 110 -3.40 -10.39 1.31
CA PHE A 110 -2.40 -9.94 0.35
C PHE A 110 -1.34 -11.01 0.11
N LYS A 111 -0.83 -11.63 1.17
CA LYS A 111 0.16 -12.70 1.03
C LYS A 111 -0.38 -13.85 0.21
N THR A 112 -1.65 -14.19 0.38
CA THR A 112 -2.29 -15.25 -0.39
C THR A 112 -2.31 -14.91 -1.87
N THR A 113 -2.55 -13.65 -2.25
CA THR A 113 -2.54 -13.25 -3.66
C THR A 113 -1.16 -13.42 -4.28
N GLN A 114 -0.09 -13.27 -3.50
CA GLN A 114 1.28 -13.38 -4.00
C GLN A 114 1.74 -14.83 -4.12
N SER A 115 1.20 -15.73 -3.31
CA SER A 115 1.55 -17.16 -3.42
C SER A 115 0.69 -17.87 -4.45
N SER A 116 -0.38 -17.30 -4.89
CA SER A 116 -1.26 -17.89 -5.91
C SER A 116 -0.63 -17.75 -7.28
N LYS A 117 -0.67 -18.80 -8.05
CA LYS A 117 -0.12 -18.79 -9.41
C LYS A 117 -1.19 -19.06 -10.44
#